data_ecc5534d8bd0a345ca5ba7fc59860eba
#
_entry.id   ecc5534d8bd0a345ca5ba7fc59860eba
#
_cell.length_a   1.000
_cell.length_b   1.000
_cell.length_c   1.000
_cell.angle_alpha   90.00
_cell.angle_beta   90.00
_cell.angle_gamma   90.00
#
_symmetry.space_group_name_H-M   'P 1'
#
loop_
_entity.id
_entity.type
_entity.pdbx_description
1 polymer ?
#
loop_
_entity_poly.entity_id
_entity_poly.type
_entity_poly.pdbx_seq_one_letter_code
_entity_poly.pdbx_strand_id
1 'polypeptide(L)'
;MTSRERVLKSLKHEEPDRVPVDLGGTPGSTGIHAIAYNRLKKALGIKANKTKIYDPWQQLAKPEPEVLRKIGVDVYPITFAPESWREDVLSDGSACYLPVDWRPVKLPDGSWAQKFRGKIISRMARSGLYYDPVYSPLAHASIDDLKDFDWLAPYSFYRIPSKDMPKEPFVALLKEAEYWYKNSDFALLGTFGGSIFEAAYGLRGFEEFMQDLMVNRKFAEALLDRLVDANIEYAKRYLDAVNNYIQIIMVGGEDSGTQQGPVIDPDLYREIIKPHQERLWRFLKSNSDAFIFVHSCGSICEFLSDFIDAGMDIINPVQVSAANMDSKKLKREFGGKVTFWGGGCDTQTILPYGTPEEVKKEVKRRIRDFAPGGGFVFAQVHNIQPDVPVENILAMYEAVREYGKYPII
;
A
#
# COMPACT_ATOMS: atom_id res chain seq x y z
N MET A 1 6.05 26.32 -3.97
CA MET A 1 5.00 25.45 -3.38
C MET A 1 5.70 24.39 -2.53
N THR A 2 5.25 24.15 -1.31
CA THR A 2 5.75 23.06 -0.48
C THR A 2 5.27 21.70 -1.02
N SER A 3 5.91 20.61 -0.59
CA SER A 3 5.48 19.25 -0.97
C SER A 3 4.04 18.96 -0.55
N ARG A 4 3.69 19.35 0.70
CA ARG A 4 2.33 19.19 1.23
C ARG A 4 1.28 19.97 0.43
N GLU A 5 1.54 21.23 0.12
CA GLU A 5 0.64 22.04 -0.73
C GLU A 5 0.48 21.45 -2.10
N ARG A 6 1.56 20.93 -2.70
CA ARG A 6 1.56 20.31 -4.03
C ARG A 6 0.68 19.07 -4.08
N VAL A 7 0.83 18.19 -3.09
CA VAL A 7 -0.01 16.98 -2.98
C VAL A 7 -1.47 17.36 -2.78
N LEU A 8 -1.76 18.22 -1.79
CA LEU A 8 -3.14 18.64 -1.50
C LEU A 8 -3.82 19.31 -2.70
N LYS A 9 -3.08 20.12 -3.45
CA LYS A 9 -3.60 20.76 -4.66
C LYS A 9 -3.97 19.72 -5.72
N SER A 10 -3.09 18.74 -5.94
CA SER A 10 -3.37 17.64 -6.87
C SER A 10 -4.58 16.80 -6.42
N LEU A 11 -4.71 16.48 -5.13
CA LEU A 11 -5.85 15.74 -4.57
C LEU A 11 -7.19 16.49 -4.70
N LYS A 12 -7.15 17.82 -4.81
CA LYS A 12 -8.32 18.67 -5.09
C LYS A 12 -8.61 18.85 -6.58
N HIS A 13 -7.97 18.06 -7.43
CA HIS A 13 -8.09 18.16 -8.91
C HIS A 13 -7.71 19.56 -9.43
N GLU A 14 -6.65 20.13 -8.88
CA GLU A 14 -6.04 21.38 -9.33
C GLU A 14 -4.60 21.12 -9.77
N GLU A 15 -4.13 21.82 -10.79
CA GLU A 15 -2.74 21.71 -11.26
C GLU A 15 -1.79 22.43 -10.30
N PRO A 16 -0.83 21.71 -9.65
CA PRO A 16 0.24 22.33 -8.87
C PRO A 16 1.36 22.88 -9.78
N ASP A 17 2.50 23.25 -9.20
CA ASP A 17 3.69 23.65 -9.96
C ASP A 17 4.31 22.49 -10.76
N ARG A 18 4.21 21.27 -10.25
CA ARG A 18 4.59 20.01 -10.90
C ARG A 18 3.80 18.84 -10.35
N VAL A 19 3.81 17.74 -11.06
CA VAL A 19 3.25 16.46 -10.59
C VAL A 19 3.89 16.07 -9.25
N PRO A 20 3.09 15.81 -8.20
CA PRO A 20 3.60 15.26 -6.95
C PRO A 20 4.19 13.86 -7.16
N VAL A 21 5.21 13.52 -6.37
CA VAL A 21 5.95 12.25 -6.49
C VAL A 21 5.91 11.50 -5.17
N ASP A 22 5.70 10.19 -5.26
CA ASP A 22 5.79 9.27 -4.13
C ASP A 22 6.83 8.16 -4.37
N LEU A 23 7.52 7.77 -3.31
CA LEU A 23 8.28 6.54 -3.15
C LEU A 23 8.19 6.10 -1.68
N GLY A 24 7.51 5.00 -1.44
CA GLY A 24 7.42 4.43 -0.10
C GLY A 24 6.48 5.17 0.84
N GLY A 25 5.60 6.03 0.33
CA GLY A 25 4.52 6.64 1.12
C GLY A 25 3.56 5.60 1.67
N THR A 26 3.37 4.50 0.95
CA THR A 26 2.63 3.34 1.43
C THR A 26 3.54 2.12 1.49
N PRO A 27 3.77 1.52 2.69
CA PRO A 27 4.39 0.22 2.78
C PRO A 27 3.52 -0.81 2.02
N GLY A 28 4.15 -1.61 1.19
CA GLY A 28 3.46 -2.67 0.47
C GLY A 28 2.91 -2.30 -0.91
N SER A 29 2.88 -1.00 -1.31
CA SER A 29 2.37 -0.65 -2.65
C SER A 29 3.20 0.37 -3.43
N THR A 30 3.82 1.36 -2.78
CA THR A 30 4.70 2.32 -3.46
C THR A 30 6.15 2.22 -3.00
N GLY A 31 6.49 1.11 -2.34
CA GLY A 31 7.78 0.86 -1.72
C GLY A 31 8.88 0.44 -2.70
N ILE A 32 10.02 0.14 -2.11
CA ILE A 32 11.19 -0.37 -2.81
C ILE A 32 11.85 -1.45 -1.96
N HIS A 33 12.18 -2.59 -2.57
CA HIS A 33 12.91 -3.66 -1.91
C HIS A 33 14.27 -3.17 -1.43
N ALA A 34 14.67 -3.58 -0.22
CA ALA A 34 15.87 -3.07 0.45
C ALA A 34 17.17 -3.22 -0.38
N ILE A 35 17.29 -4.28 -1.18
CA ILE A 35 18.42 -4.49 -2.11
C ILE A 35 18.45 -3.39 -3.18
N ALA A 36 17.32 -3.15 -3.85
CA ALA A 36 17.22 -2.08 -4.86
C ALA A 36 17.45 -0.70 -4.22
N TYR A 37 16.93 -0.50 -3.02
CA TYR A 37 17.12 0.74 -2.26
C TYR A 37 18.60 1.00 -1.90
N ASN A 38 19.35 -0.03 -1.50
CA ASN A 38 20.79 0.09 -1.24
C ASN A 38 21.56 0.47 -2.50
N ARG A 39 21.20 -0.09 -3.68
CA ARG A 39 21.76 0.31 -4.97
C ARG A 39 21.41 1.76 -5.32
N LEU A 40 20.17 2.18 -5.08
CA LEU A 40 19.73 3.55 -5.28
C LEU A 40 20.49 4.53 -4.38
N LYS A 41 20.66 4.25 -3.08
CA LYS A 41 21.49 5.07 -2.18
C LYS A 41 22.92 5.24 -2.70
N LYS A 42 23.53 4.14 -3.13
CA LYS A 42 24.89 4.18 -3.70
C LYS A 42 24.96 5.06 -4.95
N ALA A 43 24.02 4.91 -5.87
CA ALA A 43 23.98 5.70 -7.11
C ALA A 43 23.72 7.20 -6.83
N LEU A 44 22.97 7.53 -5.78
CA LEU A 44 22.74 8.91 -5.33
C LEU A 44 23.92 9.48 -4.52
N GLY A 45 25.00 8.73 -4.29
CA GLY A 45 26.14 9.16 -3.47
C GLY A 45 25.79 9.35 -1.98
N ILE A 46 24.79 8.66 -1.50
CA ILE A 46 24.40 8.68 -0.08
C ILE A 46 25.23 7.64 0.66
N LYS A 47 25.87 8.03 1.77
CA LYS A 47 26.63 7.10 2.61
C LYS A 47 25.74 5.96 3.09
N ALA A 48 26.20 4.73 2.91
CA ALA A 48 25.48 3.53 3.28
C ALA A 48 25.33 3.43 4.81
N ASN A 49 24.23 3.94 5.34
CA ASN A 49 23.71 3.50 6.62
C ASN A 49 23.00 2.15 6.41
N LYS A 50 22.95 1.29 7.43
CA LYS A 50 22.17 0.05 7.37
C LYS A 50 20.71 0.41 7.12
N THR A 51 20.13 -0.12 6.05
CA THR A 51 18.73 0.15 5.69
C THR A 51 17.78 -0.53 6.67
N LYS A 52 16.84 0.24 7.21
CA LYS A 52 15.75 -0.31 8.03
C LYS A 52 14.68 -0.91 7.12
N ILE A 53 14.27 -2.13 7.40
CA ILE A 53 13.20 -2.83 6.69
C ILE A 53 11.93 -2.70 7.51
N TYR A 54 11.00 -1.84 7.09
CA TYR A 54 9.76 -1.60 7.84
C TYR A 54 8.63 -2.57 7.48
N ASP A 55 8.68 -3.16 6.29
CA ASP A 55 7.85 -4.31 5.90
C ASP A 55 8.74 -5.53 5.66
N PRO A 56 8.89 -6.41 6.66
CA PRO A 56 9.74 -7.58 6.53
C PRO A 56 9.12 -8.72 5.70
N TRP A 57 7.81 -8.67 5.41
CA TRP A 57 7.14 -9.65 4.56
C TRP A 57 7.60 -9.51 3.11
N GLN A 58 7.66 -8.27 2.63
CA GLN A 58 8.08 -7.93 1.27
C GLN A 58 9.53 -7.38 1.23
N GLN A 59 10.21 -7.35 2.36
CA GLN A 59 11.58 -6.85 2.54
C GLN A 59 11.76 -5.40 2.05
N LEU A 60 10.77 -4.53 2.33
CA LEU A 60 10.76 -3.14 1.87
C LEU A 60 11.55 -2.22 2.80
N ALA A 61 12.31 -1.33 2.20
CA ALA A 61 13.09 -0.32 2.90
C ALA A 61 12.21 0.80 3.46
N LYS A 62 12.39 1.17 4.73
CA LYS A 62 11.86 2.43 5.26
C LYS A 62 12.56 3.59 4.55
N PRO A 63 11.84 4.46 3.84
CA PRO A 63 12.47 5.53 3.09
C PRO A 63 13.16 6.53 4.01
N GLU A 64 14.39 6.91 3.64
CA GLU A 64 15.18 7.89 4.36
C GLU A 64 14.94 9.29 3.78
N PRO A 65 14.72 10.34 4.61
CA PRO A 65 14.41 11.69 4.12
C PRO A 65 15.45 12.26 3.15
N GLU A 66 16.72 11.88 3.30
CA GLU A 66 17.78 12.31 2.39
C GLU A 66 17.56 11.75 0.97
N VAL A 67 17.18 10.46 0.86
CA VAL A 67 16.85 9.82 -0.42
C VAL A 67 15.63 10.51 -1.03
N LEU A 68 14.57 10.67 -0.24
CA LEU A 68 13.32 11.28 -0.71
C LEU A 68 13.56 12.69 -1.28
N ARG A 69 14.35 13.53 -0.59
CA ARG A 69 14.68 14.88 -1.06
C ARG A 69 15.51 14.86 -2.35
N LYS A 70 16.50 13.94 -2.46
CA LYS A 70 17.36 13.85 -3.66
C LYS A 70 16.59 13.47 -4.91
N ILE A 71 15.59 12.60 -4.79
CA ILE A 71 14.75 12.21 -5.93
C ILE A 71 13.51 13.07 -6.11
N GLY A 72 13.21 13.97 -5.16
CA GLY A 72 12.11 14.95 -5.26
C GLY A 72 10.75 14.41 -4.87
N VAL A 73 10.70 13.48 -3.91
CA VAL A 73 9.47 12.93 -3.33
C VAL A 73 8.77 13.95 -2.46
N ASP A 74 7.44 13.94 -2.49
CA ASP A 74 6.57 14.89 -1.81
C ASP A 74 5.83 14.28 -0.60
N VAL A 75 5.93 12.98 -0.38
CA VAL A 75 5.15 12.21 0.59
C VAL A 75 6.06 11.53 1.61
N TYR A 76 5.61 11.45 2.86
CA TYR A 76 6.30 10.69 3.90
C TYR A 76 5.31 9.76 4.63
N PRO A 77 5.67 8.48 4.85
CA PRO A 77 4.81 7.52 5.53
C PRO A 77 4.79 7.75 7.04
N ILE A 78 3.60 7.71 7.62
CA ILE A 78 3.37 7.63 9.07
C ILE A 78 2.84 6.22 9.35
N THR A 79 3.70 5.40 9.97
CA THR A 79 3.44 3.98 10.19
C THR A 79 3.78 3.58 11.61
N PHE A 80 3.16 2.52 12.10
CA PHE A 80 3.59 1.93 13.37
C PHE A 80 5.04 1.45 13.27
N ALA A 81 5.91 2.02 14.09
CA ALA A 81 7.30 1.61 14.15
C ALA A 81 7.46 0.32 14.98
N PRO A 82 8.39 -0.56 14.61
CA PRO A 82 8.83 -1.64 15.50
C PRO A 82 9.39 -1.08 16.82
N GLU A 83 9.16 -1.79 17.92
CA GLU A 83 9.69 -1.37 19.23
C GLU A 83 11.21 -1.26 19.24
N SER A 84 11.89 -2.16 18.54
CA SER A 84 13.34 -2.17 18.42
C SER A 84 13.80 -2.87 17.13
N TRP A 85 15.08 -2.67 16.82
CA TRP A 85 15.70 -3.13 15.59
C TRP A 85 16.90 -4.03 15.92
N ARG A 86 17.08 -5.10 15.15
CA ARG A 86 18.29 -5.95 15.18
C ARG A 86 19.04 -5.87 13.86
N GLU A 87 20.34 -6.07 13.92
CA GLU A 87 21.17 -6.19 12.72
C GLU A 87 20.92 -7.52 12.03
N ASP A 88 20.90 -7.48 10.72
CA ASP A 88 20.77 -8.65 9.85
C ASP A 88 21.45 -8.40 8.49
N VAL A 89 21.41 -9.41 7.61
CA VAL A 89 22.02 -9.37 6.30
C VAL A 89 20.99 -9.83 5.27
N LEU A 90 20.84 -9.06 4.19
CA LEU A 90 20.01 -9.41 3.04
C LEU A 90 20.63 -10.53 2.21
N SER A 91 19.86 -11.09 1.28
CA SER A 91 20.31 -12.20 0.43
C SER A 91 21.50 -11.85 -0.48
N ASP A 92 21.72 -10.55 -0.76
CA ASP A 92 22.87 -10.05 -1.53
C ASP A 92 24.11 -9.74 -0.68
N GLY A 93 24.06 -10.02 0.63
CA GLY A 93 25.14 -9.74 1.58
C GLY A 93 25.15 -8.32 2.16
N SER A 94 24.24 -7.45 1.76
CA SER A 94 24.17 -6.09 2.31
C SER A 94 23.56 -6.08 3.73
N ALA A 95 24.14 -5.25 4.61
CA ALA A 95 23.68 -5.12 5.99
C ALA A 95 22.36 -4.33 6.08
N CYS A 96 21.47 -4.77 6.96
CA CYS A 96 20.18 -4.13 7.19
C CYS A 96 19.80 -4.14 8.67
N TYR A 97 18.68 -3.48 9.00
CA TYR A 97 17.99 -3.62 10.27
C TYR A 97 16.62 -4.23 10.05
N LEU A 98 16.29 -5.29 10.77
CA LEU A 98 14.96 -5.91 10.85
C LEU A 98 14.30 -5.63 12.20
N PRO A 99 12.96 -5.63 12.29
CA PRO A 99 12.25 -5.64 13.56
C PRO A 99 12.72 -6.80 14.44
N VAL A 100 12.89 -6.56 15.74
CA VAL A 100 13.45 -7.56 16.65
C VAL A 100 12.59 -8.81 16.78
N ASP A 101 11.30 -8.69 16.61
CA ASP A 101 10.29 -9.74 16.66
C ASP A 101 10.17 -10.54 15.33
N TRP A 102 10.72 -10.03 14.24
CA TRP A 102 10.78 -10.74 12.97
C TRP A 102 11.92 -11.76 12.97
N ARG A 103 11.60 -13.03 13.21
CA ARG A 103 12.59 -14.13 13.36
C ARG A 103 12.22 -15.34 12.51
N PRO A 104 12.34 -15.24 11.18
CA PRO A 104 12.09 -16.39 10.33
C PRO A 104 13.10 -17.51 10.57
N VAL A 105 12.66 -18.74 10.38
CA VAL A 105 13.48 -19.94 10.47
C VAL A 105 13.71 -20.54 9.09
N LYS A 106 14.93 -21.02 8.84
CA LYS A 106 15.23 -21.74 7.61
C LYS A 106 14.72 -23.17 7.71
N LEU A 107 14.00 -23.61 6.68
CA LEU A 107 13.47 -24.97 6.60
C LEU A 107 14.46 -25.91 5.88
N PRO A 108 14.29 -27.26 6.01
CA PRO A 108 15.20 -28.23 5.40
C PRO A 108 15.31 -28.13 3.86
N ASP A 109 14.27 -27.67 3.18
CA ASP A 109 14.24 -27.45 1.72
C ASP A 109 14.92 -26.14 1.29
N GLY A 110 15.47 -25.40 2.24
CA GLY A 110 16.15 -24.12 2.00
C GLY A 110 15.24 -22.90 1.93
N SER A 111 13.92 -23.06 2.03
CA SER A 111 12.97 -21.95 2.19
C SER A 111 13.03 -21.33 3.59
N TRP A 112 12.44 -20.15 3.76
CA TRP A 112 12.30 -19.45 5.03
C TRP A 112 10.83 -19.41 5.46
N ALA A 113 10.58 -19.50 6.76
CA ALA A 113 9.24 -19.47 7.31
C ALA A 113 9.15 -18.62 8.57
N GLN A 114 8.10 -17.84 8.69
CA GLN A 114 7.71 -17.21 9.95
C GLN A 114 6.76 -18.13 10.69
N LYS A 115 7.02 -18.31 12.00
CA LYS A 115 6.18 -19.16 12.86
C LYS A 115 5.47 -18.32 13.91
N PHE A 116 4.23 -18.68 14.19
CA PHE A 116 3.46 -18.14 15.30
C PHE A 116 2.70 -19.27 16.00
N ARG A 117 2.81 -19.36 17.33
CA ARG A 117 2.19 -20.42 18.15
C ARG A 117 2.40 -21.84 17.57
N GLY A 118 3.63 -22.11 17.08
CA GLY A 118 4.02 -23.41 16.51
C GLY A 118 3.56 -23.66 15.06
N LYS A 119 2.74 -22.79 14.48
CA LYS A 119 2.29 -22.90 13.07
C LYS A 119 3.17 -22.05 12.15
N ILE A 120 3.43 -22.54 10.94
CA ILE A 120 4.02 -21.72 9.88
C ILE A 120 2.90 -20.83 9.33
N ILE A 121 3.07 -19.52 9.48
CA ILE A 121 2.09 -18.52 9.04
C ILE A 121 2.45 -17.89 7.70
N SER A 122 3.75 -17.87 7.37
CA SER A 122 4.23 -17.42 6.06
C SER A 122 5.47 -18.16 5.62
N ARG A 123 5.73 -18.20 4.33
CA ARG A 123 6.86 -18.89 3.74
C ARG A 123 7.43 -18.10 2.56
N MET A 124 8.75 -17.99 2.51
CA MET A 124 9.49 -17.49 1.37
C MET A 124 10.26 -18.62 0.73
N ALA A 125 10.06 -18.86 -0.56
CA ALA A 125 10.83 -19.86 -1.31
C ALA A 125 12.33 -19.56 -1.26
N ARG A 126 13.18 -20.56 -1.51
CA ARG A 126 14.64 -20.39 -1.49
C ARG A 126 15.15 -19.26 -2.39
N SER A 127 14.52 -19.08 -3.56
CA SER A 127 14.77 -17.99 -4.51
C SER A 127 13.74 -16.87 -4.42
N GLY A 128 12.88 -16.89 -3.41
CA GLY A 128 11.82 -15.90 -3.24
C GLY A 128 12.36 -14.56 -2.73
N LEU A 129 11.57 -13.52 -2.98
CA LEU A 129 11.89 -12.15 -2.63
C LEU A 129 10.96 -11.60 -1.53
N TYR A 130 9.90 -12.33 -1.21
CA TYR A 130 8.91 -11.98 -0.20
C TYR A 130 8.29 -13.24 0.43
N TYR A 131 7.61 -13.06 1.54
CA TYR A 131 6.92 -14.12 2.27
C TYR A 131 5.45 -14.17 1.87
N ASP A 132 5.00 -15.30 1.35
CA ASP A 132 3.60 -15.56 1.10
C ASP A 132 2.89 -16.02 2.37
N PRO A 133 1.66 -15.56 2.67
CA PRO A 133 0.83 -16.15 3.71
C PRO A 133 0.47 -17.59 3.31
N VAL A 134 0.60 -18.53 4.25
CA VAL A 134 0.33 -19.97 4.03
C VAL A 134 -0.62 -20.55 5.08
N TYR A 135 -1.22 -19.71 5.89
CA TYR A 135 -2.10 -20.12 6.99
C TYR A 135 -3.32 -19.22 7.09
N SER A 136 -4.48 -19.83 7.00
CA SER A 136 -5.78 -19.17 7.18
C SER A 136 -6.42 -19.68 8.48
N PRO A 137 -6.39 -18.88 9.55
CA PRO A 137 -6.80 -19.34 10.89
C PRO A 137 -8.27 -19.69 11.00
N LEU A 138 -9.12 -19.16 10.13
CA LEU A 138 -10.56 -19.37 10.11
C LEU A 138 -11.02 -20.36 9.01
N ALA A 139 -10.11 -21.07 8.34
CA ALA A 139 -10.45 -21.97 7.23
C ALA A 139 -11.58 -22.97 7.54
N HIS A 140 -11.65 -23.44 8.77
CA HIS A 140 -12.66 -24.41 9.22
C HIS A 140 -13.56 -23.88 10.35
N ALA A 141 -13.55 -22.54 10.56
CA ALA A 141 -14.31 -21.92 11.64
C ALA A 141 -15.82 -21.89 11.31
N SER A 142 -16.64 -22.01 12.36
CA SER A 142 -18.07 -21.71 12.36
C SER A 142 -18.32 -20.25 12.76
N ILE A 143 -19.55 -19.77 12.67
CA ILE A 143 -19.93 -18.41 13.11
C ILE A 143 -19.64 -18.22 14.61
N ASP A 144 -19.85 -19.26 15.42
CA ASP A 144 -19.60 -19.16 16.86
C ASP A 144 -18.12 -18.97 17.21
N ASP A 145 -17.22 -19.54 16.42
CA ASP A 145 -15.77 -19.39 16.60
C ASP A 145 -15.32 -17.94 16.38
N LEU A 146 -16.06 -17.12 15.63
CA LEU A 146 -15.76 -15.71 15.42
C LEU A 146 -15.85 -14.88 16.72
N LYS A 147 -16.58 -15.33 17.74
CA LYS A 147 -16.75 -14.63 19.02
C LYS A 147 -15.47 -14.65 19.85
N ASP A 148 -14.78 -15.78 19.83
CA ASP A 148 -13.60 -16.04 20.68
C ASP A 148 -12.29 -15.96 19.90
N PHE A 149 -12.32 -15.55 18.63
CA PHE A 149 -11.15 -15.43 17.78
C PHE A 149 -10.22 -14.32 18.27
N ASP A 150 -8.91 -14.65 18.38
CA ASP A 150 -7.87 -13.69 18.75
C ASP A 150 -7.52 -12.79 17.57
N TRP A 151 -8.27 -11.71 17.41
CA TRP A 151 -8.10 -10.73 16.32
C TRP A 151 -6.77 -9.99 16.32
N LEU A 152 -6.05 -9.99 17.45
CA LEU A 152 -4.72 -9.38 17.58
C LEU A 152 -3.58 -10.28 17.11
N ALA A 153 -3.83 -11.57 16.98
CA ALA A 153 -2.80 -12.51 16.62
C ALA A 153 -2.26 -12.24 15.21
N PRO A 154 -0.95 -12.18 15.01
CA PRO A 154 -0.34 -11.91 13.71
C PRO A 154 -0.34 -13.16 12.81
N TYR A 155 -1.51 -13.78 12.61
CA TYR A 155 -1.65 -14.96 11.76
C TYR A 155 -1.53 -14.65 10.27
N SER A 156 -1.76 -13.41 9.89
CA SER A 156 -1.85 -12.97 8.52
C SER A 156 -1.00 -11.71 8.31
N PHE A 157 -0.72 -11.40 7.06
CA PHE A 157 -0.22 -10.10 6.61
C PHE A 157 -1.09 -8.95 7.16
N TYR A 158 -2.38 -9.20 7.28
CA TYR A 158 -3.35 -8.26 7.82
C TYR A 158 -3.40 -8.40 9.34
N ARG A 159 -2.84 -7.43 10.05
CA ARG A 159 -3.10 -7.26 11.48
C ARG A 159 -4.48 -6.64 11.61
N ILE A 160 -5.40 -7.37 12.22
CA ILE A 160 -6.71 -6.81 12.53
C ILE A 160 -6.59 -6.11 13.87
N PRO A 161 -6.80 -4.81 13.89
CA PRO A 161 -6.73 -4.06 15.13
C PRO A 161 -7.86 -4.48 16.07
N SER A 162 -7.58 -4.56 17.34
CA SER A 162 -8.57 -4.80 18.37
C SER A 162 -8.59 -3.66 19.37
N LYS A 163 -9.70 -3.50 20.06
CA LYS A 163 -9.85 -2.57 21.19
C LYS A 163 -8.81 -2.79 22.29
N ASP A 164 -8.25 -3.99 22.37
CA ASP A 164 -7.30 -4.42 23.39
C ASP A 164 -5.82 -4.14 23.00
N MET A 165 -5.57 -3.51 21.84
CA MET A 165 -4.21 -3.08 21.48
C MET A 165 -3.62 -2.16 22.56
N PRO A 166 -2.34 -2.34 22.96
CA PRO A 166 -1.63 -1.45 23.86
C PRO A 166 -1.70 0.02 23.40
N LYS A 167 -1.57 0.97 24.33
CA LYS A 167 -1.58 2.41 24.02
C LYS A 167 -0.25 2.91 23.46
N GLU A 168 0.84 2.27 23.83
CA GLU A 168 2.20 2.71 23.53
C GLU A 168 2.47 2.89 22.02
N PRO A 169 2.05 1.99 21.12
CA PRO A 169 2.19 2.18 19.69
C PRO A 169 1.51 3.46 19.16
N PHE A 170 0.34 3.82 19.69
CA PHE A 170 -0.37 5.04 19.30
C PHE A 170 0.32 6.31 19.82
N VAL A 171 0.92 6.26 21.00
CA VAL A 171 1.74 7.36 21.53
C VAL A 171 2.98 7.56 20.67
N ALA A 172 3.63 6.50 20.22
CA ALA A 172 4.77 6.58 19.32
C ALA A 172 4.37 7.14 17.95
N LEU A 173 3.23 6.68 17.42
CA LEU A 173 2.67 7.14 16.15
C LEU A 173 2.32 8.63 16.19
N LEU A 174 1.68 9.11 17.26
CA LEU A 174 1.40 10.53 17.50
C LEU A 174 2.69 11.36 17.46
N LYS A 175 3.72 10.95 18.20
CA LYS A 175 5.00 11.66 18.24
C LYS A 175 5.67 11.72 16.85
N GLU A 176 5.62 10.63 16.08
CA GLU A 176 6.18 10.60 14.73
C GLU A 176 5.39 11.54 13.79
N ALA A 177 4.05 11.46 13.81
CA ALA A 177 3.19 12.30 12.99
C ALA A 177 3.38 13.79 13.30
N GLU A 178 3.35 14.16 14.59
CA GLU A 178 3.58 15.53 15.03
C GLU A 178 4.97 16.04 14.64
N TYR A 179 6.01 15.23 14.84
CA TYR A 179 7.38 15.60 14.48
C TYR A 179 7.51 15.91 12.99
N TRP A 180 7.04 15.01 12.11
CA TRP A 180 7.15 15.20 10.66
C TRP A 180 6.26 16.33 10.15
N TYR A 181 5.08 16.52 10.74
CA TYR A 181 4.22 17.65 10.39
C TYR A 181 4.86 19.00 10.67
N LYS A 182 5.53 19.14 11.83
CA LYS A 182 6.17 20.39 12.27
C LYS A 182 7.55 20.62 11.64
N ASN A 183 8.30 19.57 11.33
CA ASN A 183 9.71 19.67 10.92
C ASN A 183 9.95 19.30 9.45
N SER A 184 8.90 19.16 8.65
CA SER A 184 9.02 18.91 7.21
C SER A 184 7.88 19.57 6.44
N ASP A 185 8.07 19.65 5.12
CA ASP A 185 7.05 20.10 4.18
C ASP A 185 6.37 18.94 3.43
N PHE A 186 6.72 17.69 3.76
CA PHE A 186 6.06 16.52 3.18
C PHE A 186 4.56 16.47 3.46
N ALA A 187 3.78 15.97 2.50
CA ALA A 187 2.45 15.45 2.80
C ALA A 187 2.60 14.14 3.59
N LEU A 188 1.87 14.01 4.68
CA LEU A 188 1.94 12.84 5.54
C LEU A 188 0.83 11.86 5.19
N LEU A 189 1.22 10.64 4.85
CA LEU A 189 0.32 9.54 4.55
C LEU A 189 0.33 8.56 5.72
N GLY A 190 -0.81 8.46 6.40
CA GLY A 190 -0.98 7.55 7.51
C GLY A 190 -1.42 6.17 7.04
N THR A 191 -0.68 5.14 7.38
CA THR A 191 -1.06 3.75 7.09
C THR A 191 -1.99 3.25 8.19
N PHE A 192 -3.28 3.25 7.89
CA PHE A 192 -4.31 2.78 8.81
C PHE A 192 -4.39 1.24 8.78
N GLY A 193 -4.35 0.63 7.62
CA GLY A 193 -4.77 -0.74 7.41
C GLY A 193 -6.29 -0.78 7.21
N GLY A 194 -6.98 -1.73 7.84
CA GLY A 194 -8.44 -1.76 7.77
C GLY A 194 -9.00 -2.41 6.51
N SER A 195 -8.23 -3.29 5.87
CA SER A 195 -8.73 -4.15 4.79
C SER A 195 -9.96 -4.93 5.24
N ILE A 196 -10.95 -5.01 4.39
CA ILE A 196 -12.18 -5.76 4.61
C ILE A 196 -12.17 -7.03 3.74
N PHE A 197 -12.12 -6.89 2.44
CA PHE A 197 -12.21 -8.02 1.51
C PHE A 197 -10.98 -8.91 1.56
N GLU A 198 -9.78 -8.33 1.43
CA GLU A 198 -8.54 -9.10 1.54
C GLU A 198 -8.33 -9.72 2.91
N ALA A 199 -8.68 -9.02 3.98
CA ALA A 199 -8.60 -9.57 5.33
C ALA A 199 -9.55 -10.75 5.50
N ALA A 200 -10.76 -10.68 4.93
CA ALA A 200 -11.73 -11.77 5.00
C ALA A 200 -11.20 -13.03 4.32
N TYR A 201 -10.76 -12.94 3.06
CA TYR A 201 -10.23 -14.12 2.38
C TYR A 201 -8.85 -14.56 2.89
N GLY A 202 -8.04 -13.64 3.42
CA GLY A 202 -6.77 -13.99 4.07
C GLY A 202 -6.95 -14.79 5.37
N LEU A 203 -7.98 -14.47 6.16
CA LEU A 203 -8.29 -15.18 7.39
C LEU A 203 -9.04 -16.49 7.14
N ARG A 204 -10.02 -16.48 6.24
CA ARG A 204 -10.87 -17.64 5.92
C ARG A 204 -10.15 -18.66 5.04
N GLY A 205 -9.27 -18.22 4.15
CA GLY A 205 -8.79 -18.91 2.97
C GLY A 205 -9.48 -18.35 1.73
N PHE A 206 -8.70 -18.11 0.66
CA PHE A 206 -9.26 -17.49 -0.55
C PHE A 206 -10.38 -18.34 -1.15
N GLU A 207 -10.12 -19.64 -1.33
CA GLU A 207 -11.09 -20.58 -1.91
C GLU A 207 -12.34 -20.71 -1.02
N GLU A 208 -12.13 -20.91 0.29
CA GLU A 208 -13.21 -21.05 1.26
C GLU A 208 -14.08 -19.80 1.33
N PHE A 209 -13.47 -18.61 1.30
CA PHE A 209 -14.25 -17.37 1.36
C PHE A 209 -15.04 -17.13 0.08
N MET A 210 -14.48 -17.41 -1.11
CA MET A 210 -15.19 -17.32 -2.37
C MET A 210 -16.38 -18.31 -2.40
N GLN A 211 -16.23 -19.51 -1.85
CA GLN A 211 -17.32 -20.46 -1.70
C GLN A 211 -18.38 -19.94 -0.72
N ASP A 212 -17.97 -19.40 0.44
CA ASP A 212 -18.90 -18.87 1.44
C ASP A 212 -19.79 -17.75 0.86
N LEU A 213 -19.24 -16.87 0.01
CA LEU A 213 -20.03 -15.84 -0.66
C LEU A 213 -21.19 -16.41 -1.49
N MET A 214 -21.08 -17.64 -1.96
CA MET A 214 -22.11 -18.30 -2.79
C MET A 214 -23.03 -19.20 -1.97
N VAL A 215 -22.48 -20.01 -1.05
CA VAL A 215 -23.24 -21.10 -0.41
C VAL A 215 -23.37 -20.96 1.12
N ASN A 216 -22.60 -20.08 1.75
CA ASN A 216 -22.60 -19.85 3.20
C ASN A 216 -22.55 -18.36 3.54
N ARG A 217 -23.41 -17.58 2.90
CA ARG A 217 -23.47 -16.12 3.02
C ARG A 217 -23.54 -15.62 4.46
N LYS A 218 -24.24 -16.35 5.34
CA LYS A 218 -24.34 -16.00 6.77
C LYS A 218 -22.97 -15.93 7.46
N PHE A 219 -22.07 -16.85 7.12
CA PHE A 219 -20.70 -16.81 7.66
C PHE A 219 -19.91 -15.66 7.04
N ALA A 220 -19.97 -15.48 5.72
CA ALA A 220 -19.27 -14.41 5.02
C ALA A 220 -19.68 -13.02 5.57
N GLU A 221 -20.97 -12.75 5.70
CA GLU A 221 -21.49 -11.50 6.26
C GLU A 221 -21.07 -11.31 7.72
N ALA A 222 -21.17 -12.36 8.55
CA ALA A 222 -20.75 -12.30 9.94
C ALA A 222 -19.26 -12.01 10.09
N LEU A 223 -18.41 -12.57 9.22
CA LEU A 223 -16.98 -12.29 9.19
C LEU A 223 -16.72 -10.83 8.78
N LEU A 224 -17.35 -10.35 7.72
CA LEU A 224 -17.21 -8.98 7.22
C LEU A 224 -17.70 -7.96 8.28
N ASP A 225 -18.83 -8.19 8.94
CA ASP A 225 -19.34 -7.34 10.02
C ASP A 225 -18.34 -7.23 11.17
N ARG A 226 -17.76 -8.37 11.60
CA ARG A 226 -16.75 -8.38 12.67
C ARG A 226 -15.50 -7.62 12.28
N LEU A 227 -15.07 -7.73 11.02
CA LEU A 227 -13.93 -6.95 10.49
C LEU A 227 -14.22 -5.45 10.51
N VAL A 228 -15.39 -5.03 10.05
CA VAL A 228 -15.78 -3.62 10.06
C VAL A 228 -15.87 -3.08 11.48
N ASP A 229 -16.52 -3.79 12.39
CA ASP A 229 -16.65 -3.37 13.79
C ASP A 229 -15.29 -3.20 14.46
N ALA A 230 -14.38 -4.17 14.29
CA ALA A 230 -13.03 -4.10 14.82
C ALA A 230 -12.24 -2.92 14.22
N ASN A 231 -12.38 -2.68 12.93
CA ASN A 231 -11.70 -1.58 12.26
C ASN A 231 -12.26 -0.20 12.66
N ILE A 232 -13.55 -0.06 12.91
CA ILE A 232 -14.16 1.17 13.41
C ILE A 232 -13.66 1.49 14.84
N GLU A 233 -13.61 0.50 15.72
CA GLU A 233 -13.06 0.70 17.08
C GLU A 233 -11.58 1.11 17.04
N TYR A 234 -10.83 0.52 16.16
CA TYR A 234 -9.44 0.91 15.94
C TYR A 234 -9.31 2.31 15.32
N ALA A 235 -10.15 2.65 14.35
CA ALA A 235 -10.13 3.93 13.68
C ALA A 235 -10.28 5.10 14.68
N LYS A 236 -11.12 4.97 15.70
CA LYS A 236 -11.28 5.97 16.77
C LYS A 236 -9.92 6.29 17.41
N ARG A 237 -9.21 5.24 17.85
CA ARG A 237 -7.89 5.38 18.50
C ARG A 237 -6.80 5.87 17.54
N TYR A 238 -6.86 5.42 16.30
CA TYR A 238 -5.91 5.83 15.27
C TYR A 238 -6.07 7.33 14.94
N LEU A 239 -7.30 7.77 14.72
CA LEU A 239 -7.60 9.17 14.44
C LEU A 239 -7.26 10.08 15.62
N ASP A 240 -7.50 9.65 16.87
CA ASP A 240 -7.08 10.40 18.06
C ASP A 240 -5.56 10.67 18.05
N ALA A 241 -4.77 9.75 17.48
CA ALA A 241 -3.32 9.91 17.42
C ALA A 241 -2.84 10.77 16.24
N VAL A 242 -3.45 10.69 15.06
CA VAL A 242 -2.84 11.24 13.83
C VAL A 242 -3.67 12.27 13.09
N ASN A 243 -4.98 12.40 13.36
CA ASN A 243 -5.92 13.17 12.54
C ASN A 243 -5.49 14.63 12.29
N ASN A 244 -4.85 15.26 13.27
CA ASN A 244 -4.39 16.65 13.15
C ASN A 244 -3.14 16.81 12.27
N TYR A 245 -2.51 15.73 11.83
CA TYR A 245 -1.19 15.76 11.19
C TYR A 245 -1.16 15.17 9.80
N ILE A 246 -1.98 14.16 9.51
CA ILE A 246 -1.96 13.46 8.22
C ILE A 246 -2.91 14.10 7.21
N GLN A 247 -2.58 13.99 5.93
CA GLN A 247 -3.42 14.45 4.83
C GLN A 247 -4.11 13.30 4.10
N ILE A 248 -3.58 12.10 4.24
CA ILE A 248 -4.08 10.91 3.55
C ILE A 248 -4.16 9.75 4.55
N ILE A 249 -5.23 8.97 4.48
CA ILE A 249 -5.40 7.71 5.20
C ILE A 249 -5.38 6.57 4.18
N MET A 250 -4.35 5.72 4.23
CA MET A 250 -4.36 4.48 3.48
C MET A 250 -5.20 3.44 4.20
N VAL A 251 -6.32 3.11 3.62
CA VAL A 251 -7.12 1.95 3.96
C VAL A 251 -6.54 0.76 3.21
N GLY A 252 -6.30 -0.34 3.88
CA GLY A 252 -5.52 -1.50 3.44
C GLY A 252 -5.73 -2.01 2.02
N GLY A 253 -5.23 -3.17 1.74
CA GLY A 253 -5.43 -3.83 0.45
C GLY A 253 -6.88 -4.29 0.28
N GLU A 254 -7.44 -4.04 -0.90
CA GLU A 254 -8.79 -4.47 -1.30
C GLU A 254 -8.72 -5.08 -2.70
N ASP A 255 -7.74 -5.97 -2.92
CA ASP A 255 -7.47 -6.56 -4.23
C ASP A 255 -8.70 -7.29 -4.78
N SER A 256 -9.34 -6.61 -5.72
CA SER A 256 -10.59 -7.05 -6.35
C SER A 256 -10.43 -7.37 -7.83
N GLY A 257 -9.22 -7.18 -8.38
CA GLY A 257 -8.91 -7.42 -9.79
C GLY A 257 -7.87 -8.51 -10.00
N THR A 258 -8.04 -9.27 -11.07
CA THR A 258 -7.00 -10.11 -11.67
C THR A 258 -6.31 -9.35 -12.81
N GLN A 259 -5.35 -9.98 -13.49
CA GLN A 259 -4.76 -9.40 -14.70
C GLN A 259 -5.78 -9.20 -15.83
N GLN A 260 -6.85 -10.01 -15.86
CA GLN A 260 -7.81 -10.07 -16.98
C GLN A 260 -9.17 -9.44 -16.68
N GLY A 261 -9.55 -9.31 -15.42
CA GLY A 261 -10.86 -8.81 -15.00
C GLY A 261 -11.08 -8.88 -13.49
N PRO A 262 -12.30 -8.64 -13.02
CA PRO A 262 -12.69 -8.78 -11.62
C PRO A 262 -12.36 -10.16 -11.03
N VAL A 263 -11.99 -10.21 -9.75
CA VAL A 263 -11.78 -11.46 -9.00
C VAL A 263 -13.10 -12.05 -8.48
N ILE A 264 -14.13 -11.22 -8.40
CA ILE A 264 -15.47 -11.54 -7.94
C ILE A 264 -16.48 -10.93 -8.91
N ASP A 265 -17.64 -11.55 -9.04
CA ASP A 265 -18.74 -11.00 -9.83
C ASP A 265 -19.14 -9.60 -9.30
N PRO A 266 -19.26 -8.57 -10.15
CA PRO A 266 -19.55 -7.21 -9.72
C PRO A 266 -20.89 -7.06 -8.98
N ASP A 267 -21.91 -7.84 -9.31
CA ASP A 267 -23.19 -7.76 -8.59
C ASP A 267 -23.09 -8.40 -7.21
N LEU A 268 -22.37 -9.51 -7.10
CA LEU A 268 -22.06 -10.13 -5.80
C LEU A 268 -21.23 -9.21 -4.91
N TYR A 269 -20.25 -8.50 -5.50
CA TYR A 269 -19.48 -7.47 -4.79
C TYR A 269 -20.39 -6.37 -4.23
N ARG A 270 -21.28 -5.82 -5.06
CA ARG A 270 -22.23 -4.76 -4.67
C ARG A 270 -23.18 -5.21 -3.58
N GLU A 271 -23.63 -6.46 -3.65
CA GLU A 271 -24.55 -7.05 -2.67
C GLU A 271 -23.90 -7.28 -1.31
N ILE A 272 -22.69 -7.85 -1.27
CA ILE A 272 -22.10 -8.36 -0.03
C ILE A 272 -20.90 -7.56 0.46
N ILE A 273 -19.95 -7.19 -0.41
CA ILE A 273 -18.68 -6.59 0.02
C ILE A 273 -18.77 -5.07 0.17
N LYS A 274 -19.28 -4.39 -0.88
CA LYS A 274 -19.38 -2.92 -0.92
C LYS A 274 -20.03 -2.30 0.32
N PRO A 275 -21.14 -2.80 0.89
CA PRO A 275 -21.77 -2.19 2.07
C PRO A 275 -20.83 -2.15 3.28
N HIS A 276 -19.97 -3.15 3.45
CA HIS A 276 -19.01 -3.22 4.54
C HIS A 276 -17.84 -2.25 4.36
N GLN A 277 -17.29 -2.16 3.13
CA GLN A 277 -16.27 -1.16 2.79
C GLN A 277 -16.81 0.26 2.95
N GLU A 278 -18.01 0.54 2.41
CA GLU A 278 -18.69 1.83 2.55
C GLU A 278 -18.88 2.24 4.00
N ARG A 279 -19.29 1.32 4.89
CA ARG A 279 -19.46 1.58 6.30
C ARG A 279 -18.16 2.06 6.97
N LEU A 280 -17.03 1.44 6.68
CA LEU A 280 -15.73 1.84 7.22
C LEU A 280 -15.23 3.15 6.61
N TRP A 281 -15.27 3.28 5.28
CA TRP A 281 -14.71 4.44 4.59
C TRP A 281 -15.50 5.71 4.90
N ARG A 282 -16.83 5.62 4.95
CA ARG A 282 -17.68 6.73 5.40
C ARG A 282 -17.47 7.10 6.86
N PHE A 283 -17.22 6.12 7.74
CA PHE A 283 -16.85 6.41 9.12
C PHE A 283 -15.55 7.23 9.19
N LEU A 284 -14.52 6.84 8.46
CA LEU A 284 -13.26 7.58 8.39
C LEU A 284 -13.48 9.02 7.86
N LYS A 285 -14.21 9.17 6.76
CA LYS A 285 -14.51 10.50 6.18
C LYS A 285 -15.33 11.39 7.10
N SER A 286 -16.22 10.83 7.89
CA SER A 286 -17.03 11.61 8.85
C SER A 286 -16.26 12.06 10.09
N ASN A 287 -15.07 11.48 10.32
CA ASN A 287 -14.25 11.75 11.51
C ASN A 287 -12.86 12.30 11.15
N SER A 288 -12.57 12.58 9.87
CA SER A 288 -11.29 13.10 9.39
C SER A 288 -11.46 13.90 8.11
N ASP A 289 -10.64 14.96 7.97
CA ASP A 289 -10.50 15.72 6.72
C ASP A 289 -9.49 15.06 5.74
N ALA A 290 -8.86 13.95 6.12
CA ALA A 290 -7.88 13.26 5.30
C ALA A 290 -8.56 12.54 4.13
N PHE A 291 -7.88 12.51 2.99
CA PHE A 291 -8.32 11.80 1.80
C PHE A 291 -8.19 10.28 1.98
N ILE A 292 -9.21 9.53 1.57
CA ILE A 292 -9.24 8.06 1.68
C ILE A 292 -8.52 7.44 0.48
N PHE A 293 -7.41 6.81 0.76
CA PHE A 293 -6.57 6.09 -0.21
C PHE A 293 -6.86 4.60 -0.13
N VAL A 294 -7.29 4.01 -1.24
CA VAL A 294 -7.57 2.58 -1.36
C VAL A 294 -6.56 1.93 -2.31
N HIS A 295 -6.01 0.81 -1.89
CA HIS A 295 -5.18 -0.04 -2.73
C HIS A 295 -6.00 -1.21 -3.27
N SER A 296 -6.00 -1.39 -4.60
CA SER A 296 -6.58 -2.57 -5.25
C SER A 296 -5.86 -2.83 -6.58
N CYS A 297 -5.15 -3.96 -6.65
CA CYS A 297 -4.43 -4.40 -7.83
C CYS A 297 -5.35 -4.93 -8.94
N GLY A 298 -4.79 -5.03 -10.15
CA GLY A 298 -5.43 -5.72 -11.28
C GLY A 298 -6.39 -4.86 -12.09
N SER A 299 -7.25 -5.54 -12.81
CA SER A 299 -8.29 -4.97 -13.67
C SER A 299 -9.53 -4.64 -12.84
N ILE A 300 -9.55 -3.44 -12.26
CA ILE A 300 -10.58 -2.96 -11.34
C ILE A 300 -11.51 -1.90 -11.95
N CYS A 301 -11.42 -1.66 -13.25
CA CYS A 301 -12.19 -0.61 -13.91
C CYS A 301 -13.70 -0.72 -13.64
N GLU A 302 -14.23 -1.94 -13.54
CA GLU A 302 -15.64 -2.21 -13.28
C GLU A 302 -16.09 -1.84 -11.86
N PHE A 303 -15.15 -1.80 -10.90
CA PHE A 303 -15.43 -1.43 -9.50
C PHE A 303 -15.17 0.05 -9.19
N LEU A 304 -14.50 0.81 -10.08
CA LEU A 304 -14.10 2.19 -9.74
C LEU A 304 -15.27 3.09 -9.36
N SER A 305 -16.41 3.00 -10.05
CA SER A 305 -17.61 3.75 -9.66
C SER A 305 -18.09 3.35 -8.27
N ASP A 306 -18.10 2.07 -7.98
CA ASP A 306 -18.55 1.54 -6.68
C ASP A 306 -17.62 1.96 -5.54
N PHE A 307 -16.30 1.94 -5.74
CA PHE A 307 -15.33 2.42 -4.77
C PHE A 307 -15.47 3.92 -4.50
N ILE A 308 -15.64 4.72 -5.55
CA ILE A 308 -15.88 6.16 -5.42
C ILE A 308 -17.16 6.43 -4.62
N ASP A 309 -18.26 5.74 -4.95
CA ASP A 309 -19.53 5.87 -4.25
C ASP A 309 -19.43 5.44 -2.78
N ALA A 310 -18.63 4.42 -2.47
CA ALA A 310 -18.37 3.96 -1.11
C ALA A 310 -17.52 4.93 -0.29
N GLY A 311 -16.85 5.91 -0.93
CA GLY A 311 -16.12 6.97 -0.24
C GLY A 311 -14.62 7.05 -0.52
N MET A 312 -14.09 6.31 -1.50
CA MET A 312 -12.71 6.40 -1.94
C MET A 312 -12.43 7.75 -2.62
N ASP A 313 -11.31 8.40 -2.28
CA ASP A 313 -10.82 9.60 -2.93
C ASP A 313 -9.61 9.33 -3.85
N ILE A 314 -8.83 8.29 -3.52
CA ILE A 314 -7.56 7.99 -4.18
C ILE A 314 -7.49 6.49 -4.47
N ILE A 315 -7.22 6.12 -5.73
CA ILE A 315 -6.98 4.74 -6.15
C ILE A 315 -5.50 4.47 -6.42
N ASN A 316 -5.00 3.35 -5.93
CA ASN A 316 -3.65 2.83 -6.13
C ASN A 316 -3.73 1.30 -6.35
N PRO A 317 -2.83 0.69 -7.12
CA PRO A 317 -1.63 1.24 -7.76
C PRO A 317 -1.88 1.75 -9.19
N VAL A 318 -3.09 1.64 -9.72
CA VAL A 318 -3.44 1.89 -11.12
C VAL A 318 -2.63 0.97 -12.05
N GLN A 319 -2.94 -0.31 -12.02
CA GLN A 319 -2.17 -1.34 -12.74
C GLN A 319 -2.42 -1.27 -14.25
N VAL A 320 -1.71 -0.35 -14.91
CA VAL A 320 -1.88 -0.02 -16.34
C VAL A 320 -1.54 -1.15 -17.31
N SER A 321 -0.97 -2.24 -16.83
CA SER A 321 -0.73 -3.48 -17.59
C SER A 321 -1.90 -4.47 -17.54
N ALA A 322 -2.88 -4.26 -16.65
CA ALA A 322 -4.06 -5.09 -16.56
C ALA A 322 -5.12 -4.72 -17.62
N ALA A 323 -5.99 -5.66 -17.93
CA ALA A 323 -7.06 -5.45 -18.90
C ALA A 323 -7.98 -4.28 -18.47
N ASN A 324 -8.45 -3.49 -19.42
CA ASN A 324 -9.34 -2.33 -19.22
C ASN A 324 -8.76 -1.18 -18.37
N MET A 325 -7.45 -1.20 -18.04
CA MET A 325 -6.78 -0.19 -17.22
C MET A 325 -5.96 0.82 -18.05
N ASP A 326 -6.43 1.15 -19.27
CA ASP A 326 -5.79 2.17 -20.11
C ASP A 326 -5.82 3.55 -19.44
N SER A 327 -4.66 4.18 -19.30
CA SER A 327 -4.46 5.44 -18.56
C SER A 327 -5.32 6.59 -19.09
N LYS A 328 -5.41 6.73 -20.42
CA LYS A 328 -6.19 7.81 -21.06
C LYS A 328 -7.69 7.60 -20.89
N LYS A 329 -8.16 6.34 -21.00
CA LYS A 329 -9.55 5.97 -20.75
C LYS A 329 -9.93 6.25 -19.31
N LEU A 330 -9.13 5.78 -18.35
CA LEU A 330 -9.38 5.98 -16.93
C LEU A 330 -9.47 7.47 -16.57
N LYS A 331 -8.52 8.28 -17.05
CA LYS A 331 -8.55 9.74 -16.80
C LYS A 331 -9.78 10.40 -17.37
N ARG A 332 -10.18 10.04 -18.59
CA ARG A 332 -11.39 10.58 -19.21
C ARG A 332 -12.66 10.25 -18.42
N GLU A 333 -12.78 9.02 -17.91
CA GLU A 333 -14.00 8.53 -17.27
C GLU A 333 -14.10 8.89 -15.79
N PHE A 334 -12.96 8.91 -15.09
CA PHE A 334 -12.93 9.05 -13.63
C PHE A 334 -12.09 10.23 -13.13
N GLY A 335 -11.29 10.89 -13.97
CA GLY A 335 -10.30 11.87 -13.58
C GLY A 335 -10.80 13.13 -12.88
N GLY A 336 -12.12 13.39 -12.88
CA GLY A 336 -12.73 14.46 -12.07
C GLY A 336 -13.34 13.98 -10.75
N LYS A 337 -13.24 12.69 -10.44
CA LYS A 337 -13.90 12.06 -9.29
C LYS A 337 -12.93 11.33 -8.37
N VAL A 338 -11.79 10.89 -8.88
CA VAL A 338 -10.78 10.12 -8.13
C VAL A 338 -9.38 10.58 -8.52
N THR A 339 -8.48 10.62 -7.55
CA THR A 339 -7.06 10.81 -7.80
C THR A 339 -6.40 9.48 -8.12
N PHE A 340 -5.66 9.44 -9.23
CA PHE A 340 -4.83 8.30 -9.60
C PHE A 340 -3.47 8.42 -8.90
N TRP A 341 -3.15 7.45 -8.05
CA TRP A 341 -1.87 7.40 -7.34
C TRP A 341 -1.12 6.14 -7.74
N GLY A 342 -0.10 6.28 -8.57
CA GLY A 342 0.59 5.19 -9.23
C GLY A 342 0.35 5.17 -10.73
N GLY A 343 0.56 4.03 -11.36
CA GLY A 343 0.43 3.90 -12.83
C GLY A 343 1.47 4.68 -13.63
N GLY A 344 2.46 5.28 -12.97
CA GLY A 344 3.47 6.14 -13.61
C GLY A 344 4.52 5.38 -14.41
N CYS A 345 4.80 4.14 -14.05
CA CYS A 345 5.67 3.23 -14.80
C CYS A 345 5.30 1.78 -14.49
N ASP A 346 5.16 0.96 -15.52
CA ASP A 346 4.88 -0.46 -15.37
C ASP A 346 6.04 -1.20 -14.72
N THR A 347 5.77 -1.92 -13.65
CA THR A 347 6.75 -2.69 -12.86
C THR A 347 6.85 -4.17 -13.23
N GLN A 348 6.04 -4.63 -14.18
CA GLN A 348 6.08 -6.02 -14.66
C GLN A 348 7.01 -6.19 -15.86
N THR A 349 7.12 -5.18 -16.72
CA THR A 349 7.88 -5.28 -17.97
C THR A 349 8.83 -4.11 -18.21
N ILE A 350 8.34 -2.87 -18.15
CA ILE A 350 9.13 -1.70 -18.56
C ILE A 350 10.21 -1.34 -17.55
N LEU A 351 9.85 -1.21 -16.28
CA LEU A 351 10.82 -0.78 -15.25
C LEU A 351 11.93 -1.82 -15.03
N PRO A 352 11.66 -3.14 -14.96
CA PRO A 352 12.70 -4.14 -14.76
C PRO A 352 13.51 -4.48 -16.03
N TYR A 353 12.89 -4.49 -17.20
CA TYR A 353 13.49 -5.07 -18.40
C TYR A 353 13.67 -4.11 -19.57
N GLY A 354 13.10 -2.90 -19.49
CA GLY A 354 13.29 -1.86 -20.50
C GLY A 354 14.64 -1.15 -20.36
N THR A 355 15.00 -0.39 -21.39
CA THR A 355 16.12 0.56 -21.34
C THR A 355 15.71 1.83 -20.59
N PRO A 356 16.67 2.65 -20.09
CA PRO A 356 16.37 3.96 -19.50
C PRO A 356 15.53 4.86 -20.40
N GLU A 357 15.72 4.82 -21.72
CA GLU A 357 14.97 5.59 -22.71
C GLU A 357 13.52 5.10 -22.82
N GLU A 358 13.28 3.79 -22.78
CA GLU A 358 11.94 3.20 -22.78
C GLU A 358 11.19 3.56 -21.49
N VAL A 359 11.86 3.54 -20.35
CA VAL A 359 11.33 4.00 -19.07
C VAL A 359 10.94 5.47 -19.13
N LYS A 360 11.80 6.36 -19.65
CA LYS A 360 11.49 7.79 -19.82
C LYS A 360 10.30 8.00 -20.77
N LYS A 361 10.21 7.24 -21.84
CA LYS A 361 9.08 7.29 -22.79
C LYS A 361 7.77 6.87 -22.14
N GLU A 362 7.79 5.80 -21.34
CA GLU A 362 6.63 5.33 -20.60
C GLU A 362 6.16 6.39 -19.59
N VAL A 363 7.06 6.89 -18.76
CA VAL A 363 6.75 7.94 -17.77
C VAL A 363 6.16 9.18 -18.42
N LYS A 364 6.75 9.65 -19.53
CA LYS A 364 6.22 10.78 -20.30
C LYS A 364 4.79 10.54 -20.77
N ARG A 365 4.49 9.33 -21.28
CA ARG A 365 3.15 8.95 -21.70
C ARG A 365 2.17 9.01 -20.53
N ARG A 366 2.51 8.40 -19.38
CA ARG A 366 1.62 8.34 -18.20
C ARG A 366 1.35 9.73 -17.61
N ILE A 367 2.36 10.60 -17.59
CA ILE A 367 2.18 11.99 -17.16
C ILE A 367 1.21 12.72 -18.10
N ARG A 368 1.35 12.59 -19.42
CA ARG A 368 0.43 13.18 -20.39
C ARG A 368 -1.00 12.68 -20.26
N ASP A 369 -1.15 11.41 -19.92
CA ASP A 369 -2.47 10.80 -19.77
C ASP A 369 -3.16 11.20 -18.46
N PHE A 370 -2.45 11.18 -17.32
CA PHE A 370 -3.04 11.34 -15.99
C PHE A 370 -2.96 12.74 -15.40
N ALA A 371 -1.91 13.51 -15.70
CA ALA A 371 -1.64 14.74 -14.98
C ALA A 371 -2.52 15.95 -15.34
N PRO A 372 -2.97 16.16 -16.60
CA PRO A 372 -3.77 17.35 -16.93
C PRO A 372 -5.00 17.50 -16.02
N GLY A 373 -5.20 18.72 -15.48
CA GLY A 373 -6.28 19.02 -14.55
C GLY A 373 -6.06 18.54 -13.11
N GLY A 374 -4.84 18.13 -12.73
CA GLY A 374 -4.55 17.59 -11.38
C GLY A 374 -5.09 16.17 -11.21
N GLY A 375 -5.33 15.74 -9.96
CA GLY A 375 -5.84 14.39 -9.66
C GLY A 375 -4.86 13.27 -10.03
N PHE A 376 -3.55 13.53 -9.94
CA PHE A 376 -2.51 12.54 -10.20
C PHE A 376 -1.32 12.72 -9.26
N VAL A 377 -0.90 11.63 -8.61
CA VAL A 377 0.35 11.54 -7.86
C VAL A 377 1.20 10.44 -8.49
N PHE A 378 2.39 10.81 -8.95
CA PHE A 378 3.29 9.86 -9.60
C PHE A 378 3.89 8.88 -8.59
N ALA A 379 3.71 7.61 -8.84
CA ALA A 379 4.48 6.49 -8.32
C ALA A 379 4.57 5.42 -9.42
N GLN A 380 5.52 4.51 -9.31
CA GLN A 380 5.50 3.28 -10.11
C GLN A 380 4.23 2.46 -9.79
N VAL A 381 3.90 1.49 -10.63
CA VAL A 381 2.65 0.70 -10.48
C VAL A 381 2.61 -0.05 -9.15
N HIS A 382 3.70 -0.66 -8.72
CA HIS A 382 3.80 -1.39 -7.44
C HIS A 382 5.24 -1.29 -6.91
N ASN A 383 5.56 -2.02 -5.85
CA ASN A 383 6.88 -2.02 -5.23
C ASN A 383 8.01 -2.32 -6.23
N ILE A 384 9.06 -1.51 -6.20
CA ILE A 384 10.29 -1.74 -6.98
C ILE A 384 10.99 -2.97 -6.43
N GLN A 385 11.13 -4.01 -7.26
CA GLN A 385 11.75 -5.27 -6.92
C GLN A 385 13.29 -5.23 -7.02
N PRO A 386 14.02 -6.18 -6.42
CA PRO A 386 15.49 -6.15 -6.40
C PRO A 386 16.16 -6.39 -7.76
N ASP A 387 15.46 -6.92 -8.74
CA ASP A 387 15.93 -7.13 -10.10
C ASP A 387 15.91 -5.86 -10.97
N VAL A 388 15.22 -4.81 -10.54
CA VAL A 388 15.14 -3.54 -11.27
C VAL A 388 16.53 -2.86 -11.32
N PRO A 389 17.05 -2.54 -12.53
CA PRO A 389 18.30 -1.79 -12.70
C PRO A 389 18.19 -0.41 -12.06
N VAL A 390 19.23 0.02 -11.35
CA VAL A 390 19.24 1.33 -10.70
C VAL A 390 19.17 2.48 -11.72
N GLU A 391 19.70 2.28 -12.91
CA GLU A 391 19.64 3.21 -14.04
C GLU A 391 18.19 3.49 -14.46
N ASN A 392 17.35 2.45 -14.45
CA ASN A 392 15.93 2.58 -14.76
C ASN A 392 15.17 3.33 -13.66
N ILE A 393 15.52 3.08 -12.37
CA ILE A 393 14.95 3.84 -11.26
C ILE A 393 15.29 5.32 -11.37
N LEU A 394 16.55 5.64 -11.67
CA LEU A 394 17.00 7.03 -11.86
C LEU A 394 16.31 7.67 -13.07
N ALA A 395 16.26 6.97 -14.22
CA ALA A 395 15.61 7.44 -15.44
C ALA A 395 14.12 7.74 -15.22
N MET A 396 13.43 6.92 -14.42
CA MET A 396 12.03 7.13 -14.05
C MET A 396 11.84 8.47 -13.32
N TYR A 397 12.60 8.74 -12.27
CA TYR A 397 12.49 10.00 -11.51
C TYR A 397 13.03 11.22 -12.26
N GLU A 398 14.05 11.06 -13.10
CA GLU A 398 14.49 12.10 -14.03
C GLU A 398 13.39 12.50 -14.99
N ALA A 399 12.69 11.54 -15.59
CA ALA A 399 11.59 11.79 -16.50
C ALA A 399 10.42 12.54 -15.82
N VAL A 400 10.11 12.20 -14.57
CA VAL A 400 9.10 12.97 -13.83
C VAL A 400 9.50 14.42 -13.62
N ARG A 401 10.77 14.68 -13.30
CA ARG A 401 11.28 16.06 -13.15
C ARG A 401 11.26 16.83 -14.46
N GLU A 402 11.52 16.13 -15.57
CA GLU A 402 11.57 16.73 -16.91
C GLU A 402 10.16 17.02 -17.45
N TYR A 403 9.26 16.04 -17.40
CA TYR A 403 7.94 16.10 -18.05
C TYR A 403 6.78 16.46 -17.11
N GLY A 404 7.01 16.47 -15.79
CA GLY A 404 5.95 16.68 -14.80
C GLY A 404 5.66 18.14 -14.44
N LYS A 405 6.30 19.13 -15.08
CA LYS A 405 6.03 20.55 -14.82
C LYS A 405 4.76 20.99 -15.54
N TYR A 406 3.86 21.65 -14.83
CA TYR A 406 2.67 22.22 -15.43
C TYR A 406 2.96 23.56 -16.13
N PRO A 407 2.26 23.91 -17.22
CA PRO A 407 1.23 23.08 -17.90
C PRO A 407 1.84 21.86 -18.61
N ILE A 408 1.14 20.71 -18.53
CA ILE A 408 1.56 19.50 -19.22
C ILE A 408 1.19 19.59 -20.70
N ILE A 409 2.16 19.37 -21.60
CA ILE A 409 2.05 19.48 -23.05
C ILE A 409 2.18 18.09 -23.72
#